data_637971f46571e7990b3aa004c23323e6
#
_entry.id   637971f46571e7990b3aa004c23323e6
#
_cell.length_a   1.000
_cell.length_b   1.000
_cell.length_c   1.000
_cell.angle_alpha   90.00
_cell.angle_beta   90.00
_cell.angle_gamma   90.00
#
_symmetry.space_group_name_H-M   'P 1'
#
loop_
_entity.id
_entity.type
_entity.pdbx_description
1 polymer ?
#
loop_
_entity_poly.entity_id
_entity_poly.type
_entity_poly.pdbx_seq_one_letter_code
_entity_poly.pdbx_strand_id
1 'polypeptide(L)'
;MTTTAKRSKRIEAMAGAECGCAVRDASPASRKAIGVDPEVKSRNLKRLRRIEGQVRGLQKMVEEDRYCADILTQISSVHEALRGVGRELMRNHLKHCATGAIRTGGPAADSMYDELVDLMCTHSR
;
A
#
# COMPACT_ATOMS: atom_id res chain seq x y z
N MET A 1 -21.73 -39.72 -42.86
CA MET A 1 -22.22 -38.89 -41.74
C MET A 1 -21.07 -38.69 -40.78
N THR A 2 -20.46 -37.54 -40.85
CA THR A 2 -19.21 -37.21 -40.23
C THR A 2 -19.46 -36.45 -38.94
N THR A 3 -19.10 -37.04 -37.81
CA THR A 3 -19.18 -36.38 -36.52
C THR A 3 -17.79 -35.87 -36.16
N THR A 4 -17.58 -34.57 -36.27
CA THR A 4 -16.35 -33.89 -35.97
C THR A 4 -16.21 -33.71 -34.44
N ALA A 5 -15.33 -34.46 -33.85
CA ALA A 5 -14.97 -34.31 -32.43
C ALA A 5 -14.18 -33.02 -32.22
N LYS A 6 -14.78 -32.06 -31.53
CA LYS A 6 -14.17 -30.79 -31.12
C LYS A 6 -13.20 -31.07 -29.98
N ARG A 7 -11.92 -31.16 -30.30
CA ARG A 7 -10.82 -31.30 -29.33
C ARG A 7 -10.64 -29.99 -28.57
N SER A 8 -11.25 -29.92 -27.40
CA SER A 8 -11.00 -28.82 -26.43
C SER A 8 -9.56 -28.92 -25.94
N LYS A 9 -8.71 -28.02 -26.39
CA LYS A 9 -7.40 -27.79 -25.79
C LYS A 9 -7.62 -27.13 -24.43
N ARG A 10 -7.48 -27.90 -23.37
CA ARG A 10 -7.26 -27.42 -22.01
C ARG A 10 -5.93 -26.67 -22.03
N ILE A 11 -6.01 -25.38 -22.00
CA ILE A 11 -4.86 -24.53 -21.66
C ILE A 11 -4.74 -24.66 -20.15
N GLU A 12 -3.76 -25.42 -19.71
CA GLU A 12 -3.32 -25.40 -18.31
C GLU A 12 -2.75 -24.01 -18.04
N ALA A 13 -3.53 -23.23 -17.32
CA ALA A 13 -3.07 -21.96 -16.78
C ALA A 13 -1.97 -22.25 -15.76
N MET A 14 -0.73 -21.99 -16.17
CA MET A 14 0.37 -21.91 -15.22
C MET A 14 0.02 -20.79 -14.23
N ALA A 15 -0.10 -21.17 -12.96
CA ALA A 15 -0.33 -20.24 -11.86
C ALA A 15 0.89 -19.32 -11.74
N GLY A 16 0.88 -18.23 -12.49
CA GLY A 16 1.71 -17.07 -12.21
C GLY A 16 1.20 -16.47 -10.90
N ALA A 17 2.08 -16.29 -9.93
CA ALA A 17 1.75 -15.60 -8.69
C ALA A 17 1.26 -14.19 -9.04
N GLU A 18 -0.04 -14.01 -9.15
CA GLU A 18 -0.65 -12.71 -9.39
C GLU A 18 -0.39 -11.82 -8.18
N CYS A 19 0.38 -10.76 -8.43
CA CYS A 19 0.60 -9.74 -7.43
C CYS A 19 -0.75 -9.11 -7.09
N GLY A 20 -1.28 -9.39 -5.90
CA GLY A 20 -2.56 -8.83 -5.44
C GLY A 20 -2.62 -7.31 -5.42
N CYS A 21 -1.48 -6.64 -5.62
CA CYS A 21 -1.40 -5.19 -5.78
C CYS A 21 -1.81 -4.71 -7.18
N ALA A 22 -1.76 -5.57 -8.20
CA ALA A 22 -2.05 -5.23 -9.59
C ALA A 22 -3.54 -5.35 -9.97
N VAL A 23 -4.37 -5.91 -9.10
CA VAL A 23 -5.81 -6.09 -9.37
C VAL A 23 -6.56 -4.82 -8.98
N ARG A 24 -6.70 -3.89 -9.94
CA ARG A 24 -7.45 -2.63 -9.75
C ARG A 24 -8.96 -2.86 -9.51
N ASP A 25 -9.49 -4.03 -9.89
CA ASP A 25 -10.93 -4.34 -9.80
C ASP A 25 -11.37 -4.94 -8.46
N ALA A 26 -10.43 -5.24 -7.56
CA ALA A 26 -10.77 -5.73 -6.23
C ALA A 26 -11.13 -4.56 -5.30
N SER A 27 -12.20 -4.71 -4.52
CA SER A 27 -12.54 -3.76 -3.45
C SER A 27 -11.30 -3.44 -2.60
N PRO A 28 -11.05 -2.17 -2.25
CA PRO A 28 -9.89 -1.79 -1.43
C PRO A 28 -9.72 -2.61 -0.15
N ALA A 29 -10.83 -3.09 0.42
CA ALA A 29 -10.84 -3.91 1.64
C ALA A 29 -10.33 -5.34 1.43
N SER A 30 -10.34 -5.87 0.19
CA SER A 30 -9.95 -7.25 -0.12
C SER A 30 -8.51 -7.43 -0.59
N ARG A 31 -7.86 -6.35 -1.01
CA ARG A 31 -6.47 -6.39 -1.49
C ARG A 31 -5.49 -6.57 -0.33
N LYS A 32 -4.69 -7.63 -0.38
CA LYS A 32 -3.64 -7.90 0.60
C LYS A 32 -2.26 -7.76 -0.04
N ALA A 33 -1.31 -7.26 0.74
CA ALA A 33 0.09 -7.24 0.32
C ALA A 33 0.63 -8.68 0.19
N ILE A 34 1.41 -8.95 -0.85
CA ILE A 34 2.00 -10.27 -1.12
C ILE A 34 3.02 -10.66 -0.08
N GLY A 35 3.83 -9.69 0.33
CA GLY A 35 4.84 -9.89 1.35
C GLY A 35 4.86 -8.72 2.32
N VAL A 36 4.80 -9.03 3.59
CA VAL A 36 4.94 -8.04 4.66
C VAL A 36 6.01 -8.53 5.60
N ASP A 37 7.09 -7.75 5.72
CA ASP A 37 8.12 -8.01 6.71
C ASP A 37 7.50 -7.88 8.13
N PRO A 38 7.54 -8.95 8.97
CA PRO A 38 6.94 -8.92 10.29
C PRO A 38 7.51 -7.83 11.20
N GLU A 39 8.80 -7.52 11.07
CA GLU A 39 9.44 -6.46 11.85
C GLU A 39 8.96 -5.08 11.43
N VAL A 40 8.81 -4.84 10.12
CA VAL A 40 8.25 -3.59 9.57
C VAL A 40 6.81 -3.43 10.04
N LYS A 41 6.01 -4.49 9.98
CA LYS A 41 4.63 -4.49 10.47
C LYS A 41 4.56 -4.12 11.95
N SER A 42 5.35 -4.80 12.79
CA SER A 42 5.38 -4.55 14.23
C SER A 42 5.78 -3.11 14.55
N ARG A 43 6.84 -2.61 13.90
CA ARG A 43 7.34 -1.24 14.05
C ARG A 43 6.29 -0.20 13.66
N ASN A 44 5.64 -0.39 12.52
CA ASN A 44 4.59 0.52 12.05
C ASN A 44 3.37 0.51 12.95
N LEU A 45 2.94 -0.64 13.46
CA LEU A 45 1.83 -0.71 14.43
C LEU A 45 2.16 0.05 15.72
N LYS A 46 3.39 -0.07 16.24
CA LYS A 46 3.82 0.70 17.42
C LYS A 46 3.81 2.20 17.15
N ARG A 47 4.28 2.63 15.97
CA ARG A 47 4.26 4.04 15.56
C ARG A 47 2.84 4.57 15.42
N LEU A 48 1.94 3.80 14.81
CA LEU A 48 0.53 4.19 14.63
C LEU A 48 -0.20 4.33 15.97
N ARG A 49 0.04 3.44 16.94
CA ARG A 49 -0.51 3.57 18.30
C ARG A 49 -0.02 4.86 18.99
N ARG A 50 1.24 5.21 18.79
CA ARG A 50 1.78 6.47 19.32
C ARG A 50 1.13 7.68 18.65
N ILE A 51 0.93 7.64 17.33
CA ILE A 51 0.25 8.69 16.57
C ILE A 51 -1.21 8.82 17.01
N GLU A 52 -1.90 7.71 17.26
CA GLU A 52 -3.25 7.71 17.83
C GLU A 52 -3.30 8.49 19.15
N GLY A 53 -2.35 8.26 20.04
CA GLY A 53 -2.23 9.04 21.28
C GLY A 53 -1.96 10.52 21.04
N GLN A 54 -1.13 10.88 20.05
CA GLN A 54 -0.89 12.27 19.68
C GLN A 54 -2.15 12.95 19.12
N VAL A 55 -2.95 12.24 18.31
CA VAL A 55 -4.23 12.76 17.79
C VAL A 55 -5.24 12.99 18.92
N ARG A 56 -5.31 12.09 19.90
CA ARG A 56 -6.14 12.31 21.10
C ARG A 56 -5.67 13.54 21.89
N GLY A 57 -4.35 13.76 21.99
CA GLY A 57 -3.80 14.97 22.58
C GLY A 57 -4.22 16.24 21.85
N LEU A 58 -4.22 16.21 20.51
CA LEU A 58 -4.72 17.31 19.68
C LEU A 58 -6.20 17.61 19.91
N GLN A 59 -7.05 16.57 20.00
CA GLN A 59 -8.47 16.74 20.31
C GLN A 59 -8.66 17.50 21.63
N LYS A 60 -7.91 17.09 22.67
CA LYS A 60 -7.94 17.77 23.97
C LYS A 60 -7.49 19.22 23.90
N MET A 61 -6.43 19.52 23.11
CA MET A 61 -5.97 20.89 22.91
C MET A 61 -7.04 21.77 22.26
N VAL A 62 -7.80 21.22 21.31
CA VAL A 62 -8.91 21.94 20.66
C VAL A 62 -10.07 22.14 21.65
N GLU A 63 -10.43 21.12 22.42
CA GLU A 63 -11.49 21.19 23.45
C GLU A 63 -11.18 22.22 24.54
N GLU A 64 -9.89 22.39 24.89
CA GLU A 64 -9.41 23.33 25.90
C GLU A 64 -9.11 24.72 25.36
N ASP A 65 -9.48 25.02 24.10
CA ASP A 65 -9.21 26.30 23.43
C ASP A 65 -7.74 26.76 23.51
N ARG A 66 -6.80 25.79 23.38
CA ARG A 66 -5.37 26.07 23.42
C ARG A 66 -4.95 27.00 22.26
N TYR A 67 -3.83 27.67 22.44
CA TYR A 67 -3.32 28.60 21.44
C TYR A 67 -3.09 27.92 20.07
N CYS A 68 -3.65 28.51 19.01
CA CYS A 68 -3.70 27.91 17.68
C CYS A 68 -2.33 27.55 17.13
N ALA A 69 -1.30 28.36 17.36
CA ALA A 69 0.06 28.07 16.88
C ALA A 69 0.64 26.79 17.50
N ASP A 70 0.35 26.54 18.77
CA ASP A 70 0.78 25.31 19.46
C ASP A 70 0.09 24.09 18.86
N ILE A 71 -1.21 24.19 18.58
CA ILE A 71 -1.99 23.11 17.92
C ILE A 71 -1.42 22.83 16.53
N LEU A 72 -1.16 23.86 15.73
CA LEU A 72 -0.58 23.70 14.38
C LEU A 72 0.81 23.06 14.42
N THR A 73 1.62 23.39 15.42
CA THR A 73 2.93 22.75 15.61
C THR A 73 2.79 21.25 15.91
N GLN A 74 1.83 20.88 16.75
CA GLN A 74 1.55 19.47 17.05
C GLN A 74 0.99 18.72 15.83
N ILE A 75 0.15 19.36 15.02
CA ILE A 75 -0.35 18.79 13.74
C ILE A 75 0.83 18.49 12.82
N SER A 76 1.78 19.41 12.67
CA SER A 76 2.97 19.20 11.84
C SER A 76 3.79 18.00 12.32
N SER A 77 3.92 17.82 13.64
CA SER A 77 4.57 16.66 14.23
C SER A 77 3.89 15.34 13.89
N VAL A 78 2.56 15.32 13.96
CA VAL A 78 1.75 14.13 13.58
C VAL A 78 1.90 13.81 12.09
N HIS A 79 1.89 14.82 11.23
CA HIS A 79 2.12 14.66 9.80
C HIS A 79 3.49 14.01 9.51
N GLU A 80 4.56 14.48 10.15
CA GLU A 80 5.89 13.90 9.95
C GLU A 80 5.97 12.45 10.47
N ALA A 81 5.31 12.15 11.58
CA ALA A 81 5.22 10.79 12.09
C ALA A 81 4.50 9.84 11.11
N LEU A 82 3.38 10.29 10.51
CA LEU A 82 2.64 9.55 9.48
C LEU A 82 3.48 9.35 8.20
N ARG A 83 4.21 10.39 7.77
CA ARG A 83 5.15 10.26 6.63
C ARG A 83 6.20 9.18 6.89
N GLY A 84 6.68 9.07 8.12
CA GLY A 84 7.61 8.01 8.52
C GLY A 84 7.04 6.61 8.33
N VAL A 85 5.77 6.39 8.69
CA VAL A 85 5.05 5.14 8.43
C VAL A 85 4.90 4.91 6.93
N GLY A 86 4.50 5.93 6.18
CA GLY A 86 4.34 5.85 4.71
C GLY A 86 5.63 5.45 4.01
N ARG A 87 6.78 6.03 4.40
CA ARG A 87 8.10 5.66 3.85
C ARG A 87 8.45 4.18 4.08
N GLU A 88 8.16 3.65 5.27
CA GLU A 88 8.40 2.23 5.56
C GLU A 88 7.49 1.30 4.76
N LEU A 89 6.21 1.66 4.60
CA LEU A 89 5.27 0.92 3.77
C LEU A 89 5.68 0.95 2.30
N MET A 90 6.08 2.11 1.77
CA MET A 90 6.58 2.25 0.41
C MET A 90 7.83 1.37 0.18
N ARG A 91 8.75 1.37 1.12
CA ARG A 91 9.95 0.51 1.04
C ARG A 91 9.58 -0.96 1.00
N ASN A 92 8.62 -1.40 1.83
CA ASN A 92 8.12 -2.77 1.82
C ASN A 92 7.45 -3.10 0.47
N HIS A 93 6.63 -2.19 -0.06
CA HIS A 93 5.98 -2.33 -1.36
C HIS A 93 7.00 -2.49 -2.49
N LEU A 94 8.02 -1.66 -2.53
CA LEU A 94 9.10 -1.75 -3.52
C LEU A 94 9.86 -3.07 -3.44
N LYS A 95 10.17 -3.55 -2.23
CA LYS A 95 10.92 -4.80 -2.05
C LYS A 95 10.15 -6.05 -2.44
N HIS A 96 8.86 -6.10 -2.15
CA HIS A 96 8.07 -7.33 -2.27
C HIS A 96 7.14 -7.31 -3.48
N CYS A 97 6.41 -6.23 -3.70
CA CYS A 97 5.44 -6.14 -4.80
C CYS A 97 6.10 -5.67 -6.10
N ALA A 98 6.74 -4.50 -6.08
CA ALA A 98 7.29 -3.90 -7.29
C ALA A 98 8.42 -4.73 -7.89
N THR A 99 9.35 -5.22 -7.09
CA THR A 99 10.46 -6.05 -7.57
C THR A 99 9.96 -7.32 -8.28
N GLY A 100 8.93 -7.97 -7.74
CA GLY A 100 8.34 -9.16 -8.35
C GLY A 100 7.69 -8.86 -9.70
N ALA A 101 6.84 -7.85 -9.77
CA ALA A 101 6.16 -7.44 -10.99
C ALA A 101 7.13 -6.99 -12.09
N ILE A 102 8.14 -6.20 -11.74
CA ILE A 102 9.16 -5.72 -12.69
C ILE A 102 9.99 -6.89 -13.24
N ARG A 103 10.36 -7.86 -12.41
CA ARG A 103 11.09 -9.05 -12.87
C ARG A 103 10.27 -9.93 -13.80
N THR A 104 8.96 -9.99 -13.62
CA THR A 104 8.06 -10.73 -14.51
C THR A 104 8.03 -10.08 -15.89
N GLY A 105 8.16 -8.75 -16.00
CA GLY A 105 8.17 -8.00 -17.24
C GLY A 105 6.79 -7.86 -17.87
N GLY A 106 6.74 -7.30 -19.10
CA GLY A 106 5.52 -7.15 -19.87
C GLY A 106 4.43 -6.31 -19.18
N PRO A 107 3.13 -6.64 -19.39
CA PRO A 107 2.02 -5.85 -18.84
C PRO A 107 2.03 -5.72 -17.32
N ALA A 108 2.58 -6.70 -16.61
CA ALA A 108 2.70 -6.64 -15.15
C ALA A 108 3.68 -5.56 -14.70
N ALA A 109 4.80 -5.42 -15.39
CA ALA A 109 5.78 -4.38 -15.13
C ALA A 109 5.22 -2.99 -15.47
N ASP A 110 4.56 -2.85 -16.62
CA ASP A 110 3.97 -1.57 -17.05
C ASP A 110 2.92 -1.09 -16.05
N SER A 111 2.01 -1.99 -15.62
CA SER A 111 1.01 -1.67 -14.60
C SER A 111 1.65 -1.27 -13.26
N MET A 112 2.76 -1.88 -12.88
CA MET A 112 3.49 -1.54 -11.66
C MET A 112 4.16 -0.17 -11.77
N TYR A 113 4.73 0.18 -12.92
CA TYR A 113 5.30 1.51 -13.14
C TYR A 113 4.24 2.60 -13.02
N ASP A 114 3.07 2.40 -13.61
CA ASP A 114 1.95 3.34 -13.49
C ASP A 114 1.52 3.50 -12.02
N GLU A 115 1.39 2.39 -11.28
CA GLU A 115 1.06 2.41 -9.86
C GLU A 115 2.10 3.19 -9.04
N LEU A 116 3.40 2.97 -9.30
CA LEU A 116 4.46 3.67 -8.58
C LEU A 116 4.46 5.18 -8.88
N VAL A 117 4.21 5.56 -10.13
CA VAL A 117 4.09 6.98 -10.51
C VAL A 117 2.91 7.62 -9.82
N ASP A 118 1.74 6.97 -9.81
CA ASP A 118 0.54 7.46 -9.13
C ASP A 118 0.78 7.62 -7.61
N LEU A 119 1.43 6.65 -6.98
CA LEU A 119 1.78 6.71 -5.55
C LEU A 119 2.74 7.86 -5.26
N MET A 120 3.76 8.06 -6.09
CA MET A 120 4.69 9.19 -5.93
C MET A 120 4.00 10.53 -6.09
N CYS A 121 3.15 10.69 -7.10
CA CYS A 121 2.42 11.93 -7.34
C CYS A 121 1.42 12.25 -6.22
N THR A 122 0.77 11.23 -5.67
CA THR A 122 -0.21 11.40 -4.59
C THR A 122 0.44 11.71 -3.24
N HIS A 123 1.61 11.14 -2.96
CA HIS A 123 2.24 11.19 -1.63
C HIS A 123 3.48 12.09 -1.54
N SER A 124 3.83 12.80 -2.61
CA SER A 124 4.98 13.73 -2.63
C SER A 124 4.70 15.12 -2.01
N ARG A 125 3.45 15.37 -1.60
CA ARG A 125 3.03 16.65 -0.98
C ARG A 125 3.20 16.66 0.53
#